data_b19bb615908799b270d15ae3a8184960
#
_entry.id   b19bb615908799b270d15ae3a8184960
#
_cell.length_a   1.000
_cell.length_b   1.000
_cell.length_c   1.000
_cell.angle_alpha   90.00
_cell.angle_beta   90.00
_cell.angle_gamma   90.00
#
_symmetry.space_group_name_H-M   'P 1'
#
loop_
_entity.id
_entity.type
_entity.pdbx_description
1 polymer ?
#
loop_
_entity_poly.entity_id
_entity_poly.type
_entity_poly.pdbx_seq_one_letter_code
_entity_poly.pdbx_strand_id
1 'polypeptide(L)' 'MKNYYMDIDKAINEYEIFAPYKTKSIDWICNRIDWCYKWKHITEKQMNELADRIIFIMENRMC' A
#
# COMPACT_ATOMS: atom_id res chain seq x y z
N MET A 1 13.08 -1.44 15.56
CA MET A 1 13.19 -1.88 14.16
C MET A 1 12.02 -1.37 13.34
N LYS A 2 12.29 -0.96 12.12
CA LYS A 2 11.25 -0.48 11.23
C LYS A 2 10.44 -1.65 10.68
N ASN A 3 9.12 -1.54 10.75
CA ASN A 3 8.23 -2.55 10.19
C ASN A 3 7.66 -2.00 8.88
N TYR A 4 8.22 -2.47 7.78
CA TYR A 4 7.82 -1.97 6.46
C TYR A 4 6.38 -2.31 6.10
N TYR A 5 5.91 -3.49 6.52
CA TYR A 5 4.52 -3.86 6.29
C TYR A 5 3.57 -2.89 6.98
N MET A 6 3.85 -2.55 8.22
CA MET A 6 3.02 -1.62 9.00
C MET A 6 3.04 -0.21 8.40
N ASP A 7 4.20 0.23 7.90
CA ASP A 7 4.31 1.54 7.26
C ASP A 7 3.42 1.63 6.02
N ILE A 8 3.44 0.59 5.19
CA ILE A 8 2.63 0.55 3.97
C ILE A 8 1.15 0.43 4.34
N ASP A 9 0.83 -0.42 5.31
CA ASP A 9 -0.53 -0.59 5.79
C ASP A 9 -1.11 0.75 6.26
N LYS A 10 -0.33 1.50 7.02
CA LYS A 10 -0.74 2.83 7.48
C LYS A 10 -0.99 3.78 6.31
N ALA A 11 -0.11 3.76 5.31
CA ALA A 11 -0.28 4.61 4.13
C ALA A 11 -1.56 4.28 3.38
N ILE A 12 -1.89 2.99 3.27
CA ILE A 12 -3.12 2.55 2.62
C ILE A 12 -4.33 3.00 3.44
N ASN A 13 -4.30 2.83 4.75
CA ASN A 13 -5.39 3.26 5.63
C ASN A 13 -5.63 4.76 5.53
N GLU A 14 -4.57 5.55 5.53
CA GLU A 14 -4.68 7.00 5.38
C GLU A 14 -5.29 7.37 4.02
N TYR A 15 -4.89 6.67 2.96
CA TYR A 15 -5.45 6.89 1.65
C TYR A 15 -6.95 6.62 1.63
N GLU A 16 -7.38 5.52 2.26
CA GLU A 16 -8.80 5.17 2.31
C GLU A 16 -9.63 6.22 3.04
N ILE A 17 -9.05 6.82 4.08
CA ILE A 17 -9.78 7.77 4.93
C ILE A 17 -9.71 9.20 4.41
N PHE A 18 -8.53 9.64 3.97
CA PHE A 18 -8.26 11.05 3.69
C PHE A 18 -8.08 11.41 2.23
N ALA A 19 -7.91 10.42 1.35
CA ALA A 19 -7.63 10.73 -0.06
C ALA A 19 -8.70 11.65 -0.65
N PRO A 20 -8.31 12.55 -1.55
CA PRO A 20 -6.96 12.71 -2.09
C PRO A 20 -6.04 13.64 -1.31
N TYR A 21 -6.43 14.09 -0.13
CA TYR A 21 -5.71 15.13 0.59
C TYR A 21 -4.68 14.55 1.57
N LYS A 22 -3.46 15.09 1.53
CA LYS A 22 -2.41 14.79 2.51
C LYS A 22 -2.07 13.31 2.63
N THR A 23 -2.21 12.56 1.54
CA THR A 23 -1.89 11.13 1.52
C THR A 23 -0.85 10.84 0.46
N LYS A 24 -0.22 9.67 0.60
CA LYS A 24 0.63 9.16 -0.46
C LYS A 24 -0.24 8.71 -1.63
N SER A 25 0.25 8.91 -2.85
CA SER A 25 -0.49 8.46 -4.02
C SER A 25 -0.50 6.94 -4.13
N ILE A 26 -1.45 6.40 -4.88
CA ILE A 26 -1.48 4.96 -5.17
C ILE A 26 -0.18 4.53 -5.84
N ASP A 27 0.34 5.34 -6.77
CA ASP A 27 1.62 5.03 -7.42
C ASP A 27 2.75 4.93 -6.42
N TRP A 28 2.81 5.85 -5.46
CA TRP A 28 3.83 5.81 -4.42
C TRP A 28 3.72 4.53 -3.59
N ILE A 29 2.49 4.18 -3.21
CA ILE A 29 2.23 2.99 -2.39
C ILE A 29 2.63 1.71 -3.15
N CYS A 30 2.22 1.60 -4.41
CA CYS A 30 2.55 0.46 -5.25
C CYS A 30 4.06 0.32 -5.42
N ASN A 31 4.75 1.43 -5.69
CA ASN A 31 6.21 1.42 -5.83
C ASN A 31 6.88 1.01 -4.52
N ARG A 32 6.34 1.45 -3.39
CA ARG A 32 6.89 1.09 -2.09
C ARG A 32 6.71 -0.39 -1.78
N ILE A 33 5.55 -0.95 -2.12
CA ILE A 33 5.29 -2.38 -1.97
C ILE A 33 6.30 -3.18 -2.79
N ASP A 34 6.47 -2.82 -4.05
CA ASP A 34 7.37 -3.48 -4.97
C ASP A 34 8.82 -3.42 -4.47
N TRP A 35 9.25 -2.23 -4.05
CA TRP A 35 10.58 -2.02 -3.51
C TRP A 35 10.81 -2.89 -2.27
N CYS A 36 9.87 -2.89 -1.34
CA CYS A 36 9.99 -3.67 -0.12
C CYS A 36 10.05 -5.16 -0.40
N TYR A 37 9.25 -5.63 -1.34
CA TYR A 37 9.29 -7.04 -1.74
C TYR A 37 10.63 -7.39 -2.40
N LYS A 38 11.09 -6.54 -3.30
CA LYS A 38 12.34 -6.74 -4.02
C LYS A 38 13.52 -6.87 -3.06
N TRP A 39 13.54 -6.06 -2.01
CA TRP A 39 14.61 -6.06 -1.02
C TRP A 39 14.32 -6.97 0.18
N LYS A 40 13.26 -7.78 0.09
CA LYS A 40 12.88 -8.78 1.10
C LYS A 40 12.55 -8.18 2.46
N HIS A 41 12.04 -6.94 2.47
CA HIS A 41 11.55 -6.32 3.70
C HIS A 41 10.16 -6.80 4.07
N ILE A 42 9.43 -7.35 3.11
CA ILE A 42 8.12 -7.98 3.33
C ILE A 42 8.10 -9.33 2.62
N THR A 43 7.23 -10.21 3.09
CA THR A 43 7.07 -11.53 2.48
C THR A 43 6.16 -11.46 1.26
N GLU A 44 6.18 -12.52 0.45
CA GLU A 44 5.26 -12.63 -0.68
C GLU A 44 3.80 -12.55 -0.24
N LYS A 45 3.48 -13.22 0.86
CA LYS A 45 2.13 -13.19 1.42
C LYS A 45 1.73 -11.76 1.79
N GLN A 46 2.62 -11.04 2.45
CA GLN A 46 2.37 -9.65 2.83
C GLN A 46 2.21 -8.76 1.59
N MET A 47 3.06 -8.96 0.59
CA MET A 47 2.97 -8.23 -0.66
C MET A 47 1.62 -8.44 -1.33
N ASN A 48 1.16 -9.70 -1.39
CA ASN A 48 -0.12 -10.03 -1.99
C ASN A 48 -1.29 -9.40 -1.22
N GLU A 49 -1.24 -9.42 0.11
CA GLU A 49 -2.28 -8.80 0.94
C GLU A 49 -2.37 -7.31 0.69
N LEU A 50 -1.23 -6.64 0.62
CA LEU A 50 -1.21 -5.19 0.38
C LEU A 50 -1.66 -4.86 -1.04
N ALA A 51 -1.24 -5.66 -2.02
CA ALA A 51 -1.66 -5.47 -3.41
C ALA A 51 -3.18 -5.64 -3.56
N ASP A 52 -3.76 -6.64 -2.89
CA ASP A 52 -5.20 -6.86 -2.92
C ASP A 52 -5.96 -5.65 -2.36
N ARG A 53 -5.45 -5.04 -1.31
CA ARG A 53 -6.07 -3.83 -0.75
C ARG A 53 -6.05 -2.68 -1.74
N ILE A 54 -4.95 -2.52 -2.47
CA ILE A 54 -4.84 -1.47 -3.49
C ILE A 54 -5.82 -1.73 -4.62
N ILE A 55 -5.91 -2.96 -5.10
CA ILE A 55 -6.86 -3.34 -6.15
C ILE A 55 -8.29 -3.05 -5.71
N PHE A 56 -8.64 -3.40 -4.49
CA PHE A 56 -9.96 -3.15 -3.94
C PHE A 56 -10.29 -1.66 -3.93
N ILE A 57 -9.35 -0.83 -3.51
CA ILE A 57 -9.53 0.62 -3.49
C ILE A 57 -9.75 1.15 -4.91
N MET A 58 -8.94 0.71 -5.85
CA MET A 58 -9.04 1.17 -7.24
C MET A 58 -10.38 0.77 -7.85
N GLU A 59 -10.83 -0.45 -7.63
CA GLU A 59 -12.11 -0.92 -8.15
C GLU A 59 -13.28 -0.12 -7.58
N ASN A 60 -13.22 0.20 -6.31
CA ASN A 60 -14.31 0.93 -5.66
C ASN A 60 -14.35 2.41 -6.02
N ARG A 61 -13.23 2.97 -6.46
CA ARG A 61 -13.17 4.39 -6.83
C ARG A 61 -13.38 4.67 -8.30
N MET A 62 -13.38 3.65 -9.12
CA MET A 62 -13.51 3.78 -10.56
C MET A 62 -14.96 3.67 -11.05
N CYS A 63 -15.90 3.76 -10.18
CA CYS A 63 -17.32 3.73 -10.55
C CYS A 63 -17.80 5.07 -11.05
#